data_8675a4b5ab19c7394e9c9a488e414529
#
_entry.id   8675a4b5ab19c7394e9c9a488e414529
#
_cell.length_a   1.000
_cell.length_b   1.000
_cell.length_c   1.000
_cell.angle_alpha   90.00
_cell.angle_beta   90.00
_cell.angle_gamma   90.00
#
_symmetry.space_group_name_H-M   'P 1'
#
loop_
_entity.id
_entity.type
_entity.pdbx_description
1 polymer ?
#
loop_
_entity_poly.entity_id
_entity_poly.type
_entity_poly.pdbx_seq_one_letter_code
_entity_poly.pdbx_strand_id
1 'polypeptide(L)'
;MAENKKRKITWLWVGLTAAAVCVAVVTYRWWAPEASRRAAGFFRPYLTLAGTGQAALSDRTLLLHDRITLAREVETLRRHTADLESRSGLALTLLDENRRLRLHLGLEPPRPWHYVHTEVLLLDPYAWQSSFTIAHGSSRGIAPGDAVIECRTPGIRNLVGIIGKVEPDRAQVLMPGNPAVRLSVRLGNSDLVGFLNSSERSATMQEVPVGLIPREYVFKKGQAVVTTGLERNIPAGLKVGEMDSMDSEGEFFAGDTRKSGFVKLSSSYSSLRFLVVITGKEPPRPPRKGR
;
A
#
# COMPACT_ATOMS: atom_id res chain seq x y z
N MET A 1 32.46 23.41 94.44
CA MET A 1 32.59 24.80 93.82
C MET A 1 33.36 24.77 92.48
N ALA A 2 33.86 23.61 92.00
CA ALA A 2 34.69 23.50 90.77
C ALA A 2 33.88 23.14 89.45
N GLU A 3 32.69 22.57 89.58
CA GLU A 3 31.90 22.10 88.44
C GLU A 3 31.18 23.22 87.66
N ASN A 4 30.83 24.30 88.32
CA ASN A 4 30.11 25.42 87.74
C ASN A 4 31.01 26.32 86.83
N LYS A 5 32.33 26.22 87.04
CA LYS A 5 33.33 27.03 86.32
C LYS A 5 33.66 26.41 84.94
N LYS A 6 33.61 25.03 84.79
CA LYS A 6 33.84 24.33 83.55
C LYS A 6 32.63 24.49 82.61
N ARG A 7 31.41 24.51 83.12
CA ARG A 7 30.19 24.69 82.36
C ARG A 7 30.08 26.13 81.74
N LYS A 8 30.58 27.12 82.39
CA LYS A 8 30.62 28.54 81.87
C LYS A 8 31.68 28.69 80.75
N ILE A 9 32.77 27.95 80.80
CA ILE A 9 33.81 27.98 79.76
C ILE A 9 33.38 27.27 78.48
N THR A 10 32.67 26.21 78.62
CA THR A 10 32.11 25.47 77.43
C THR A 10 31.04 26.30 76.70
N TRP A 11 30.20 27.02 77.45
CA TRP A 11 29.20 27.93 76.83
C TRP A 11 29.84 29.12 76.13
N LEU A 12 30.95 29.62 76.64
CA LEU A 12 31.72 30.66 75.99
C LEU A 12 32.36 30.23 74.70
N TRP A 13 32.88 28.99 74.63
CA TRP A 13 33.44 28.45 73.41
C TRP A 13 32.37 28.16 72.39
N VAL A 14 31.18 27.66 72.76
CA VAL A 14 30.04 27.44 71.88
C VAL A 14 29.50 28.77 71.30
N GLY A 15 29.46 29.80 72.16
CA GLY A 15 29.10 31.16 71.71
C GLY A 15 30.10 31.76 70.74
N LEU A 16 31.40 31.56 70.97
CA LEU A 16 32.45 32.08 70.10
C LEU A 16 32.53 31.33 68.75
N THR A 17 32.27 30.00 68.70
CA THR A 17 32.14 29.23 67.43
C THR A 17 30.90 29.65 66.69
N ALA A 18 29.79 29.84 67.36
CA ALA A 18 28.54 30.29 66.69
C ALA A 18 28.73 31.71 66.10
N ALA A 19 29.38 32.63 66.81
CA ALA A 19 29.70 33.92 66.27
C ALA A 19 30.66 33.91 65.09
N ALA A 20 31.69 33.03 65.13
CA ALA A 20 32.61 32.83 63.99
C ALA A 20 31.91 32.26 62.73
N VAL A 21 30.99 31.34 62.93
CA VAL A 21 30.16 30.82 61.84
C VAL A 21 29.21 31.85 61.24
N CYS A 22 28.59 32.66 62.12
CA CYS A 22 27.75 33.76 61.62
C CYS A 22 28.55 34.82 60.84
N VAL A 23 29.74 35.18 61.30
CA VAL A 23 30.64 36.10 60.57
C VAL A 23 31.07 35.50 59.26
N ALA A 24 31.41 34.14 59.18
CA ALA A 24 31.75 33.48 57.97
C ALA A 24 30.59 33.40 56.97
N VAL A 25 29.37 33.17 57.45
CA VAL A 25 28.16 33.17 56.61
C VAL A 25 27.84 34.55 56.07
N VAL A 26 27.97 35.60 56.89
CA VAL A 26 27.73 36.99 56.47
C VAL A 26 28.78 37.45 55.48
N THR A 27 30.06 37.16 55.73
CA THR A 27 31.14 37.50 54.78
C THR A 27 31.02 36.69 53.46
N TYR A 28 30.65 35.43 53.55
CA TYR A 28 30.37 34.62 52.34
C TYR A 28 29.18 35.18 51.54
N ARG A 29 28.09 35.56 52.22
CA ARG A 29 26.90 36.12 51.57
C ARG A 29 27.16 37.50 50.93
N TRP A 30 28.09 38.28 51.50
CA TRP A 30 28.45 39.58 50.94
C TRP A 30 29.48 39.51 49.81
N TRP A 31 30.36 38.52 49.83
CA TRP A 31 31.46 38.39 48.86
C TRP A 31 31.14 37.45 47.71
N ALA A 32 30.29 36.45 47.92
CA ALA A 32 29.90 35.48 46.92
C ALA A 32 29.26 36.09 45.66
N PRO A 33 28.32 37.06 45.71
CA PRO A 33 27.73 37.64 44.52
C PRO A 33 28.73 38.49 43.70
N GLU A 34 29.74 39.11 44.35
CA GLU A 34 30.76 39.89 43.66
C GLU A 34 31.78 39.01 42.97
N ALA A 35 32.18 37.93 43.59
CA ALA A 35 33.11 36.96 43.04
C ALA A 35 32.49 36.19 41.85
N SER A 36 31.22 35.82 41.94
CA SER A 36 30.50 35.14 40.84
C SER A 36 30.29 36.05 39.63
N ARG A 37 30.06 37.33 39.82
CA ARG A 37 29.95 38.30 38.72
C ARG A 37 31.29 38.53 38.01
N ARG A 38 32.41 38.57 38.71
CA ARG A 38 33.74 38.70 38.12
C ARG A 38 34.19 37.39 37.41
N ALA A 39 33.88 36.24 37.99
CA ALA A 39 34.15 34.94 37.38
C ALA A 39 33.30 34.75 36.11
N ALA A 40 32.00 35.12 36.14
CA ALA A 40 31.13 35.02 34.96
C ALA A 40 31.62 35.95 33.82
N GLY A 41 32.19 37.10 34.12
CA GLY A 41 32.78 37.96 33.08
C GLY A 41 34.01 37.38 32.41
N PHE A 42 34.82 36.60 33.14
CA PHE A 42 36.04 35.98 32.63
C PHE A 42 35.75 34.75 31.77
N PHE A 43 34.66 34.00 32.05
CA PHE A 43 34.27 32.80 31.29
C PHE A 43 33.33 33.10 30.13
N ARG A 44 32.72 34.28 30.04
CA ARG A 44 31.83 34.66 28.93
C ARG A 44 32.44 34.47 27.55
N PRO A 45 33.68 34.89 27.23
CA PRO A 45 34.26 34.70 25.91
C PRO A 45 34.49 33.24 25.57
N TYR A 46 34.79 32.36 26.55
CA TYR A 46 34.97 30.93 26.35
C TYR A 46 33.65 30.18 26.13
N LEU A 47 32.58 30.61 26.80
CA LEU A 47 31.25 30.02 26.63
C LEU A 47 30.61 30.40 25.28
N THR A 48 30.86 31.59 24.78
CA THR A 48 30.40 31.98 23.44
C THR A 48 31.17 31.23 22.32
N LEU A 49 32.47 31.04 22.50
CA LEU A 49 33.28 30.25 21.56
C LEU A 49 32.91 28.76 21.58
N ALA A 50 32.58 28.17 22.72
CA ALA A 50 32.13 26.79 22.83
C ALA A 50 30.73 26.59 22.20
N GLY A 51 29.81 27.55 22.38
CA GLY A 51 28.47 27.50 21.81
C GLY A 51 28.46 27.62 20.27
N THR A 52 29.30 28.50 19.72
CA THR A 52 29.41 28.66 18.25
C THR A 52 30.12 27.48 17.59
N GLY A 53 31.07 26.85 18.29
CA GLY A 53 31.75 25.65 17.80
C GLY A 53 30.83 24.42 17.74
N GLN A 54 29.95 24.24 18.75
CA GLN A 54 28.99 23.12 18.75
C GLN A 54 27.88 23.29 17.71
N ALA A 55 27.37 24.50 17.51
CA ALA A 55 26.37 24.74 16.45
C ALA A 55 26.95 24.49 15.04
N ALA A 56 28.18 24.93 14.78
CA ALA A 56 28.84 24.73 13.50
C ALA A 56 29.23 23.27 13.24
N LEU A 57 29.49 22.47 14.27
CA LEU A 57 29.77 21.04 14.15
C LEU A 57 28.48 20.22 13.95
N SER A 58 27.38 20.59 14.63
CA SER A 58 26.08 19.93 14.45
C SER A 58 25.51 20.16 13.05
N ASP A 59 25.61 21.37 12.49
CA ASP A 59 25.18 21.66 11.12
C ASP A 59 26.00 20.89 10.07
N ARG A 60 27.31 20.76 10.26
CA ARG A 60 28.15 19.99 9.36
C ARG A 60 27.88 18.47 9.42
N THR A 61 27.61 17.95 10.60
CA THR A 61 27.27 16.53 10.78
C THR A 61 25.88 16.22 10.22
N LEU A 62 24.89 17.10 10.35
CA LEU A 62 23.58 16.96 9.74
C LEU A 62 23.68 16.98 8.21
N LEU A 63 24.40 17.94 7.63
CA LEU A 63 24.62 18.03 6.18
C LEU A 63 25.38 16.80 5.60
N LEU A 64 26.32 16.24 6.36
CA LEU A 64 27.02 15.01 5.95
C LEU A 64 26.10 13.80 6.05
N HIS A 65 25.25 13.74 7.08
CA HIS A 65 24.27 12.66 7.24
C HIS A 65 23.25 12.68 6.12
N ASP A 66 22.73 13.86 5.77
CA ASP A 66 21.82 14.04 4.64
C ASP A 66 22.47 13.65 3.29
N ARG A 67 23.73 14.00 3.08
CA ARG A 67 24.44 13.63 1.85
C ARG A 67 24.65 12.12 1.73
N ILE A 68 24.95 11.43 2.84
CA ILE A 68 25.13 9.97 2.85
C ILE A 68 23.78 9.28 2.64
N THR A 69 22.71 9.76 3.25
CA THR A 69 21.36 9.21 3.06
C THR A 69 20.88 9.41 1.63
N LEU A 70 21.02 10.62 1.08
CA LEU A 70 20.70 10.92 -0.32
C LEU A 70 21.54 10.08 -1.30
N ALA A 71 22.84 9.91 -1.05
CA ALA A 71 23.69 9.07 -1.90
C ALA A 71 23.24 7.61 -1.88
N ARG A 72 22.85 7.08 -0.73
CA ARG A 72 22.28 5.73 -0.61
C ARG A 72 20.93 5.61 -1.32
N GLU A 73 20.08 6.61 -1.17
CA GLU A 73 18.78 6.64 -1.84
C GLU A 73 18.93 6.69 -3.37
N VAL A 74 19.82 7.52 -3.89
CA VAL A 74 20.16 7.56 -5.31
C VAL A 74 20.69 6.20 -5.80
N GLU A 75 21.57 5.56 -5.02
CA GLU A 75 22.11 4.25 -5.37
C GLU A 75 21.03 3.16 -5.34
N THR A 76 20.13 3.17 -4.35
CA THR A 76 19.00 2.22 -4.29
C THR A 76 18.02 2.44 -5.43
N LEU A 77 17.72 3.70 -5.76
CA LEU A 77 16.87 4.04 -6.90
C LEU A 77 17.50 3.61 -8.23
N ARG A 78 18.83 3.83 -8.43
CA ARG A 78 19.54 3.36 -9.62
C ARG A 78 19.50 1.85 -9.76
N ARG A 79 19.70 1.10 -8.67
CA ARG A 79 19.59 -0.36 -8.69
C ARG A 79 18.18 -0.80 -9.02
N HIS A 80 17.19 -0.13 -8.46
CA HIS A 80 15.78 -0.42 -8.74
C HIS A 80 15.41 -0.13 -10.20
N THR A 81 15.89 1.00 -10.77
CA THR A 81 15.68 1.30 -12.19
C THR A 81 16.36 0.29 -13.10
N ALA A 82 17.61 -0.10 -12.80
CA ALA A 82 18.32 -1.11 -13.58
C ALA A 82 17.64 -2.49 -13.53
N ASP A 83 17.09 -2.89 -12.37
CA ASP A 83 16.31 -4.13 -12.24
C ASP A 83 15.01 -4.05 -13.07
N LEU A 84 14.30 -2.93 -13.02
CA LEU A 84 13.10 -2.71 -13.83
C LEU A 84 13.41 -2.70 -15.33
N GLU A 85 14.50 -2.07 -15.76
CA GLU A 85 14.95 -2.07 -17.15
C GLU A 85 15.32 -3.47 -17.62
N SER A 86 16.03 -4.25 -16.79
CA SER A 86 16.36 -5.64 -17.08
C SER A 86 15.11 -6.50 -17.24
N ARG A 87 14.15 -6.38 -16.31
CA ARG A 87 12.85 -7.09 -16.40
C ARG A 87 12.05 -6.69 -17.62
N SER A 88 12.04 -5.40 -17.95
CA SER A 88 11.34 -4.92 -19.14
C SER A 88 11.99 -5.45 -20.44
N GLY A 89 13.32 -5.50 -20.50
CA GLY A 89 14.05 -6.11 -21.60
C GLY A 89 13.73 -7.59 -21.78
N LEU A 90 13.72 -8.35 -20.69
CA LEU A 90 13.34 -9.76 -20.71
C LEU A 90 11.88 -9.95 -21.18
N ALA A 91 10.97 -9.09 -20.70
CA ALA A 91 9.57 -9.13 -21.11
C ALA A 91 9.41 -8.90 -22.63
N LEU A 92 10.15 -7.92 -23.18
CA LEU A 92 10.13 -7.65 -24.62
C LEU A 92 10.67 -8.85 -25.43
N THR A 93 11.72 -9.49 -24.95
CA THR A 93 12.27 -10.69 -25.61
C THR A 93 11.26 -11.83 -25.62
N LEU A 94 10.59 -12.10 -24.48
CA LEU A 94 9.55 -13.12 -24.36
C LEU A 94 8.33 -12.81 -25.24
N LEU A 95 7.96 -11.54 -25.37
CA LEU A 95 6.87 -11.11 -26.24
C LEU A 95 7.22 -11.34 -27.72
N ASP A 96 8.46 -11.05 -28.14
CA ASP A 96 8.91 -11.29 -29.50
C ASP A 96 8.97 -12.80 -29.80
N GLU A 97 9.49 -13.59 -28.88
CA GLU A 97 9.50 -15.04 -29.01
C GLU A 97 8.06 -15.60 -29.09
N ASN A 98 7.17 -15.17 -28.21
CA ASN A 98 5.76 -15.59 -28.26
C ASN A 98 5.12 -15.21 -29.59
N ARG A 99 5.40 -14.01 -30.12
CA ARG A 99 4.91 -13.58 -31.43
C ARG A 99 5.44 -14.47 -32.57
N ARG A 100 6.73 -14.80 -32.56
CA ARG A 100 7.33 -15.71 -33.56
C ARG A 100 6.71 -17.10 -33.49
N LEU A 101 6.59 -17.67 -32.28
CA LEU A 101 5.97 -18.98 -32.10
C LEU A 101 4.52 -18.99 -32.59
N ARG A 102 3.74 -17.95 -32.35
CA ARG A 102 2.36 -17.82 -32.85
C ARG A 102 2.33 -17.76 -34.39
N LEU A 103 3.22 -17.01 -35.01
CA LEU A 103 3.32 -16.96 -36.47
C LEU A 103 3.66 -18.32 -37.06
N HIS A 104 4.58 -19.07 -36.47
CA HIS A 104 4.93 -20.42 -36.92
C HIS A 104 3.75 -21.41 -36.76
N LEU A 105 2.91 -21.22 -35.73
CA LEU A 105 1.73 -22.04 -35.49
C LEU A 105 0.49 -21.56 -36.27
N GLY A 106 0.58 -20.50 -37.07
CA GLY A 106 -0.56 -19.91 -37.77
C GLY A 106 -1.62 -19.28 -36.84
N LEU A 107 -1.25 -18.94 -35.61
CA LEU A 107 -2.16 -18.33 -34.63
C LEU A 107 -2.22 -16.80 -34.81
N GLU A 108 -3.41 -16.24 -34.62
CA GLU A 108 -3.58 -14.81 -34.63
C GLU A 108 -2.73 -14.12 -33.51
N PRO A 109 -2.20 -12.92 -33.80
CA PRO A 109 -1.48 -12.15 -32.78
C PRO A 109 -2.40 -11.81 -31.62
N PRO A 110 -1.86 -11.68 -30.39
CA PRO A 110 -2.66 -11.28 -29.24
C PRO A 110 -3.23 -9.88 -29.48
N ARG A 111 -4.48 -9.68 -29.08
CA ARG A 111 -5.16 -8.40 -29.23
C ARG A 111 -4.45 -7.33 -28.41
N PRO A 112 -4.29 -6.12 -28.94
CA PRO A 112 -3.81 -5.00 -28.13
C PRO A 112 -4.87 -4.63 -27.08
N TRP A 113 -4.43 -4.44 -25.84
CA TRP A 113 -5.28 -3.93 -24.77
C TRP A 113 -5.11 -2.43 -24.64
N HIS A 114 -6.21 -1.72 -24.53
CA HIS A 114 -6.25 -0.29 -24.24
C HIS A 114 -6.74 -0.05 -22.81
N TYR A 115 -6.19 0.98 -22.18
CA TYR A 115 -6.47 1.30 -20.78
C TYR A 115 -7.18 2.65 -20.71
N VAL A 116 -8.42 2.64 -20.20
CA VAL A 116 -9.23 3.86 -20.01
C VAL A 116 -9.33 4.13 -18.52
N HIS A 117 -8.72 5.23 -18.09
CA HIS A 117 -8.83 5.68 -16.69
C HIS A 117 -10.21 6.30 -16.47
N THR A 118 -10.84 5.96 -15.35
CA THR A 118 -12.20 6.38 -15.01
C THR A 118 -12.36 6.54 -13.50
N GLU A 119 -13.41 7.23 -13.11
CA GLU A 119 -13.79 7.45 -11.71
C GLU A 119 -15.11 6.77 -11.41
N VAL A 120 -15.31 6.37 -10.15
CA VAL A 120 -16.59 5.86 -9.66
C VAL A 120 -17.52 7.05 -9.45
N LEU A 121 -18.68 7.06 -10.15
CA LEU A 121 -19.68 8.11 -10.05
C LEU A 121 -20.69 7.85 -8.94
N LEU A 122 -21.21 6.64 -8.89
CA LEU A 122 -22.31 6.28 -8.01
C LEU A 122 -22.16 4.82 -7.55
N LEU A 123 -22.16 4.63 -6.23
CA LEU A 123 -22.49 3.34 -5.65
C LEU A 123 -24.03 3.31 -5.49
N ASP A 124 -24.68 2.39 -6.17
CA ASP A 124 -26.13 2.22 -6.05
C ASP A 124 -26.48 1.73 -4.62
N PRO A 125 -27.24 2.50 -3.82
CA PRO A 125 -27.58 2.10 -2.46
C PRO A 125 -28.40 0.81 -2.37
N TYR A 126 -29.14 0.46 -3.43
CA TYR A 126 -29.97 -0.74 -3.49
C TYR A 126 -29.23 -1.95 -4.09
N ALA A 127 -28.24 -1.69 -4.95
CA ALA A 127 -27.43 -2.71 -5.62
C ALA A 127 -25.93 -2.60 -5.26
N TRP A 128 -25.60 -1.91 -4.16
CA TRP A 128 -24.24 -1.62 -3.73
C TRP A 128 -23.36 -2.86 -3.52
N GLN A 129 -23.99 -4.02 -3.34
CA GLN A 129 -23.31 -5.31 -3.23
C GLN A 129 -23.02 -5.99 -4.56
N SER A 130 -23.58 -5.49 -5.67
CA SER A 130 -23.52 -6.18 -6.93
C SER A 130 -23.09 -5.33 -8.12
N SER A 131 -23.26 -4.00 -8.06
CA SER A 131 -22.90 -3.11 -9.17
C SER A 131 -22.66 -1.66 -8.73
N PHE A 132 -21.92 -0.92 -9.55
CA PHE A 132 -21.68 0.52 -9.41
C PHE A 132 -21.54 1.16 -10.81
N THR A 133 -21.55 2.50 -10.87
CA THR A 133 -21.47 3.25 -12.12
C THR A 133 -20.15 4.03 -12.21
N ILE A 134 -19.53 4.04 -13.39
CA ILE A 134 -18.30 4.76 -13.70
C ILE A 134 -18.54 5.92 -14.69
N ALA A 135 -17.63 6.90 -14.69
CA ALA A 135 -17.73 8.18 -15.40
C ALA A 135 -17.49 8.13 -16.91
N HIS A 136 -17.22 6.98 -17.50
CA HIS A 136 -16.97 6.86 -18.94
C HIS A 136 -17.73 5.67 -19.52
N GLY A 137 -18.12 5.79 -20.78
CA GLY A 137 -18.90 4.79 -21.50
C GLY A 137 -18.40 4.53 -22.91
N SER A 138 -19.33 4.30 -23.83
CA SER A 138 -19.01 3.93 -25.22
C SER A 138 -18.28 5.04 -25.99
N SER A 139 -18.42 6.30 -25.60
CA SER A 139 -17.67 7.44 -26.17
C SER A 139 -16.15 7.32 -25.97
N ARG A 140 -15.70 6.53 -24.99
CA ARG A 140 -14.29 6.23 -24.73
C ARG A 140 -13.86 4.84 -25.19
N GLY A 141 -14.69 4.14 -25.97
CA GLY A 141 -14.40 2.80 -26.48
C GLY A 141 -14.70 1.68 -25.50
N ILE A 142 -15.33 1.96 -24.35
CA ILE A 142 -15.75 0.95 -23.39
C ILE A 142 -16.88 0.11 -23.98
N ALA A 143 -16.79 -1.19 -23.81
CA ALA A 143 -17.77 -2.15 -24.31
C ALA A 143 -18.24 -3.10 -23.19
N PRO A 144 -19.45 -3.68 -23.31
CA PRO A 144 -19.90 -4.72 -22.40
C PRO A 144 -18.93 -5.89 -22.37
N GLY A 145 -18.67 -6.43 -21.17
CA GLY A 145 -17.73 -7.52 -20.94
C GLY A 145 -16.28 -7.09 -20.72
N ASP A 146 -15.94 -5.80 -20.85
CA ASP A 146 -14.61 -5.30 -20.57
C ASP A 146 -14.26 -5.43 -19.08
N ALA A 147 -13.00 -5.72 -18.76
CA ALA A 147 -12.54 -5.86 -17.38
C ALA A 147 -12.28 -4.49 -16.74
N VAL A 148 -12.68 -4.35 -15.48
CA VAL A 148 -12.40 -3.17 -14.65
C VAL A 148 -11.44 -3.56 -13.54
N ILE A 149 -10.32 -2.84 -13.43
CA ILE A 149 -9.26 -3.13 -12.47
C ILE A 149 -8.97 -1.93 -11.57
N GLU A 150 -8.49 -2.25 -10.37
CA GLU A 150 -7.87 -1.32 -9.45
C GLU A 150 -6.35 -1.53 -9.46
N CYS A 151 -5.58 -0.45 -9.63
CA CYS A 151 -4.13 -0.46 -9.59
C CYS A 151 -3.64 0.26 -8.32
N ARG A 152 -3.92 -0.29 -7.14
CA ARG A 152 -3.51 0.30 -5.86
C ARG A 152 -2.03 0.10 -5.59
N THR A 153 -1.51 -1.07 -5.92
CA THR A 153 -0.10 -1.44 -5.72
C THR A 153 0.57 -1.61 -7.08
N PRO A 154 1.76 -1.02 -7.30
CA PRO A 154 2.50 -1.22 -8.54
C PRO A 154 2.71 -2.71 -8.85
N GLY A 155 2.39 -3.11 -10.08
CA GLY A 155 2.53 -4.49 -10.54
C GLY A 155 1.37 -5.44 -10.19
N ILE A 156 0.46 -5.07 -9.30
CA ILE A 156 -0.73 -5.87 -8.95
C ILE A 156 -1.96 -5.24 -9.58
N ARG A 157 -2.65 -6.01 -10.43
CA ARG A 157 -3.89 -5.62 -11.09
C ARG A 157 -5.04 -6.42 -10.50
N ASN A 158 -5.78 -5.82 -9.58
CA ASN A 158 -6.94 -6.46 -8.97
C ASN A 158 -8.17 -6.26 -9.86
N LEU A 159 -8.84 -7.34 -10.18
CA LEU A 159 -10.14 -7.27 -10.87
C LEU A 159 -11.20 -6.76 -9.88
N VAL A 160 -11.86 -5.68 -10.24
CA VAL A 160 -12.96 -5.09 -9.47
C VAL A 160 -14.31 -5.55 -10.00
N GLY A 161 -14.41 -5.74 -11.31
CA GLY A 161 -15.64 -6.16 -11.95
C GLY A 161 -15.54 -6.21 -13.46
N ILE A 162 -16.69 -6.36 -14.09
CA ILE A 162 -16.86 -6.46 -15.55
C ILE A 162 -17.91 -5.45 -15.96
N ILE A 163 -17.70 -4.81 -17.10
CA ILE A 163 -18.68 -3.88 -17.66
C ILE A 163 -19.96 -4.64 -18.08
N GLY A 164 -21.08 -4.22 -17.50
CA GLY A 164 -22.42 -4.69 -17.87
C GLY A 164 -23.05 -3.83 -18.94
N LYS A 165 -23.92 -2.89 -18.52
CA LYS A 165 -24.57 -1.94 -19.43
C LYS A 165 -23.67 -0.74 -19.71
N VAL A 166 -23.69 -0.28 -20.96
CA VAL A 166 -22.87 0.86 -21.40
C VAL A 166 -23.77 1.91 -22.04
N GLU A 167 -23.64 3.13 -21.56
CA GLU A 167 -24.22 4.35 -22.13
C GLU A 167 -23.11 5.21 -22.77
N PRO A 168 -23.39 6.28 -23.48
CA PRO A 168 -22.34 7.11 -24.09
C PRO A 168 -21.31 7.64 -23.09
N ASP A 169 -21.76 8.16 -21.94
CA ASP A 169 -20.92 8.89 -20.97
C ASP A 169 -20.74 8.16 -19.64
N ARG A 170 -21.40 7.01 -19.47
CA ARG A 170 -21.30 6.20 -18.25
C ARG A 170 -21.40 4.72 -18.56
N ALA A 171 -20.91 3.88 -17.65
CA ALA A 171 -21.10 2.45 -17.74
C ALA A 171 -21.34 1.84 -16.35
N GLN A 172 -22.16 0.78 -16.33
CA GLN A 172 -22.39 -0.01 -15.12
C GLN A 172 -21.32 -1.09 -15.03
N VAL A 173 -20.70 -1.19 -13.86
CA VAL A 173 -19.76 -2.27 -13.52
C VAL A 173 -20.48 -3.28 -12.67
N LEU A 174 -20.44 -4.54 -13.07
CA LEU A 174 -20.94 -5.69 -12.31
C LEU A 174 -19.77 -6.26 -11.50
N MET A 175 -19.95 -6.37 -10.19
CA MET A 175 -18.94 -6.96 -9.31
C MET A 175 -18.88 -8.50 -9.47
N PRO A 176 -17.78 -9.17 -9.10
CA PRO A 176 -17.68 -10.62 -9.22
C PRO A 176 -18.76 -11.39 -8.46
N GLY A 177 -19.33 -10.79 -7.39
CA GLY A 177 -20.46 -11.34 -6.66
C GLY A 177 -21.84 -11.17 -7.32
N ASN A 178 -21.93 -10.48 -8.45
CA ASN A 178 -23.19 -10.34 -9.17
C ASN A 178 -23.58 -11.64 -9.89
N PRO A 179 -24.83 -12.10 -9.78
CA PRO A 179 -25.28 -13.34 -10.44
C PRO A 179 -25.13 -13.37 -11.97
N ALA A 180 -25.08 -12.21 -12.62
CA ALA A 180 -24.87 -12.10 -14.05
C ALA A 180 -23.40 -12.26 -14.46
N VAL A 181 -22.45 -12.21 -13.52
CA VAL A 181 -21.02 -12.36 -13.79
C VAL A 181 -20.66 -13.84 -13.81
N ARG A 182 -20.14 -14.28 -14.95
CA ARG A 182 -19.53 -15.60 -15.12
C ARG A 182 -18.09 -15.40 -15.54
N LEU A 183 -17.17 -15.86 -14.71
CA LEU A 183 -15.75 -15.63 -14.91
C LEU A 183 -14.97 -16.91 -14.68
N SER A 184 -14.17 -17.30 -15.69
CA SER A 184 -13.24 -18.40 -15.55
C SER A 184 -11.98 -17.93 -14.83
N VAL A 185 -11.61 -18.66 -13.80
CA VAL A 185 -10.46 -18.35 -12.96
C VAL A 185 -9.51 -19.53 -12.86
N ARG A 186 -8.25 -19.22 -12.66
CA ARG A 186 -7.18 -20.20 -12.40
C ARG A 186 -6.74 -20.07 -10.94
N LEU A 187 -6.56 -21.24 -10.32
CA LEU A 187 -6.17 -21.35 -8.92
C LEU A 187 -4.66 -21.44 -8.78
N GLY A 188 -4.03 -20.41 -8.27
CA GLY A 188 -2.58 -20.35 -8.07
C GLY A 188 -1.77 -20.55 -9.35
N ASN A 189 -0.69 -21.32 -9.24
CA ASN A 189 0.17 -21.71 -10.38
C ASN A 189 -0.28 -23.02 -11.05
N SER A 190 -1.43 -23.56 -10.67
CA SER A 190 -1.96 -24.77 -11.29
C SER A 190 -2.68 -24.43 -12.60
N ASP A 191 -2.77 -25.38 -13.51
CA ASP A 191 -3.58 -25.25 -14.74
C ASP A 191 -5.07 -25.50 -14.51
N LEU A 192 -5.48 -25.57 -13.23
CA LEU A 192 -6.87 -25.82 -12.87
C LEU A 192 -7.72 -24.59 -13.10
N VAL A 193 -8.76 -24.78 -13.89
CA VAL A 193 -9.76 -23.76 -14.18
C VAL A 193 -11.00 -24.01 -13.33
N GLY A 194 -11.39 -23.00 -12.58
CA GLY A 194 -12.67 -22.92 -11.87
C GLY A 194 -13.55 -21.84 -12.47
N PHE A 195 -14.82 -21.80 -12.06
CA PHE A 195 -15.76 -20.75 -12.48
C PHE A 195 -16.30 -20.03 -11.25
N LEU A 196 -16.21 -18.70 -11.26
CA LEU A 196 -16.95 -17.88 -10.32
C LEU A 196 -18.42 -17.83 -10.75
N ASN A 197 -19.30 -18.23 -9.88
CA ASN A 197 -20.74 -18.20 -10.11
C ASN A 197 -21.46 -17.90 -8.79
N SER A 198 -22.05 -16.73 -8.71
CA SER A 198 -22.80 -16.28 -7.53
C SER A 198 -24.31 -16.51 -7.64
N SER A 199 -24.78 -17.28 -8.61
CA SER A 199 -26.22 -17.41 -8.89
C SER A 199 -27.03 -18.14 -7.82
N GLU A 200 -26.44 -18.89 -6.90
CA GLU A 200 -27.19 -19.79 -6.01
C GLU A 200 -26.89 -19.67 -4.52
N ARG A 201 -25.79 -19.05 -4.10
CA ARG A 201 -25.48 -18.84 -2.67
C ARG A 201 -24.98 -17.43 -2.43
N SER A 202 -25.53 -16.84 -1.40
CA SER A 202 -25.22 -15.50 -0.86
C SER A 202 -23.73 -15.17 -0.97
N ALA A 203 -23.33 -14.63 -2.10
CA ALA A 203 -22.05 -13.95 -2.19
C ALA A 203 -22.12 -12.73 -1.30
N THR A 204 -21.28 -12.69 -0.29
CA THR A 204 -21.05 -11.44 0.44
C THR A 204 -20.21 -10.53 -0.45
N MET A 205 -20.16 -9.24 -0.15
CA MET A 205 -19.28 -8.31 -0.88
C MET A 205 -17.82 -8.74 -0.95
N GLN A 206 -17.38 -9.63 -0.11
CA GLN A 206 -15.98 -10.02 0.03
C GLN A 206 -15.72 -11.47 -0.37
N GLU A 207 -16.75 -12.31 -0.46
CA GLU A 207 -16.60 -13.74 -0.74
C GLU A 207 -17.49 -14.15 -1.89
N VAL A 208 -16.88 -14.79 -2.88
CA VAL A 208 -17.58 -15.27 -4.07
C VAL A 208 -17.35 -16.77 -4.23
N PRO A 209 -18.39 -17.55 -4.45
CA PRO A 209 -18.23 -18.98 -4.67
C PRO A 209 -17.52 -19.27 -5.98
N VAL A 210 -16.60 -20.23 -5.95
CA VAL A 210 -15.93 -20.81 -7.11
C VAL A 210 -16.26 -22.27 -7.19
N GLY A 211 -16.75 -22.71 -8.35
CA GLY A 211 -17.12 -24.11 -8.61
C GLY A 211 -16.23 -24.79 -9.64
N LEU A 212 -16.56 -26.03 -9.93
CA LEU A 212 -15.90 -26.91 -10.93
C LEU A 212 -14.45 -27.29 -10.56
N ILE A 213 -14.11 -27.32 -9.27
CA ILE A 213 -12.79 -27.73 -8.80
C ILE A 213 -12.76 -29.27 -8.67
N PRO A 214 -11.75 -30.00 -9.26
CA PRO A 214 -11.61 -31.43 -9.08
C PRO A 214 -11.50 -31.84 -7.61
N ARG A 215 -12.09 -33.00 -7.23
CA ARG A 215 -12.05 -33.46 -5.82
C ARG A 215 -10.67 -33.77 -5.31
N GLU A 216 -9.75 -34.18 -6.18
CA GLU A 216 -8.36 -34.48 -5.82
C GLU A 216 -7.54 -33.23 -5.52
N TYR A 217 -8.06 -32.05 -5.87
CA TYR A 217 -7.31 -30.83 -5.66
C TYR A 217 -7.16 -30.48 -4.18
N VAL A 218 -5.92 -30.39 -3.73
CA VAL A 218 -5.57 -29.96 -2.38
C VAL A 218 -5.38 -28.43 -2.40
N PHE A 219 -6.32 -27.76 -1.83
CA PHE A 219 -6.35 -26.30 -1.75
C PHE A 219 -5.39 -25.80 -0.62
N LYS A 220 -4.79 -24.64 -0.86
CA LYS A 220 -4.04 -23.91 0.16
C LYS A 220 -4.75 -22.60 0.43
N LYS A 221 -5.08 -22.33 1.72
CA LYS A 221 -5.65 -21.04 2.13
C LYS A 221 -4.70 -19.89 1.75
N GLY A 222 -5.26 -18.80 1.22
CA GLY A 222 -4.46 -17.67 0.71
C GLY A 222 -3.88 -17.86 -0.68
N GLN A 223 -4.22 -18.97 -1.38
CA GLN A 223 -3.79 -19.19 -2.76
C GLN A 223 -4.44 -18.17 -3.69
N ALA A 224 -3.63 -17.48 -4.50
CA ALA A 224 -4.12 -16.46 -5.42
C ALA A 224 -5.05 -17.05 -6.48
N VAL A 225 -6.15 -16.36 -6.76
CA VAL A 225 -7.10 -16.67 -7.82
C VAL A 225 -6.99 -15.59 -8.87
N VAL A 226 -6.70 -15.99 -10.12
CA VAL A 226 -6.47 -15.06 -11.24
C VAL A 226 -7.36 -15.42 -12.43
N THR A 227 -7.65 -14.44 -13.28
CA THR A 227 -8.41 -14.68 -14.53
C THR A 227 -7.63 -15.57 -15.50
N THR A 228 -8.34 -16.41 -16.24
CA THR A 228 -7.73 -17.30 -17.24
C THR A 228 -7.48 -16.63 -18.58
N GLY A 229 -8.25 -15.60 -18.94
CA GLY A 229 -8.25 -14.99 -20.27
C GLY A 229 -9.04 -15.78 -21.31
N LEU A 230 -9.88 -16.73 -20.88
CA LEU A 230 -10.79 -17.45 -21.80
C LEU A 230 -11.92 -16.55 -22.31
N GLU A 231 -12.29 -15.55 -21.53
CA GLU A 231 -13.24 -14.54 -21.94
C GLU A 231 -12.59 -13.56 -22.93
N ARG A 232 -13.37 -13.20 -23.96
CA ARG A 232 -12.89 -12.39 -25.09
C ARG A 232 -12.32 -11.02 -24.67
N ASN A 233 -12.89 -10.40 -23.65
CA ASN A 233 -12.59 -9.03 -23.24
C ASN A 233 -11.87 -8.94 -21.89
N ILE A 234 -11.44 -10.06 -21.34
CA ILE A 234 -10.78 -10.11 -20.04
C ILE A 234 -9.38 -10.71 -20.23
N PRO A 235 -8.30 -9.94 -19.96
CA PRO A 235 -6.95 -10.49 -20.04
C PRO A 235 -6.70 -11.54 -18.96
N ALA A 236 -5.81 -12.47 -19.26
CA ALA A 236 -5.33 -13.43 -18.26
C ALA A 236 -4.46 -12.77 -17.19
N GLY A 237 -4.46 -13.34 -15.98
CA GLY A 237 -3.54 -12.94 -14.90
C GLY A 237 -4.00 -11.77 -14.07
N LEU A 238 -5.24 -11.30 -14.18
CA LEU A 238 -5.81 -10.32 -13.26
C LEU A 238 -6.13 -11.01 -11.93
N LYS A 239 -5.66 -10.47 -10.82
CA LYS A 239 -5.95 -11.02 -9.49
C LYS A 239 -7.41 -10.74 -9.13
N VAL A 240 -8.18 -11.79 -8.87
CA VAL A 240 -9.58 -11.69 -8.41
C VAL A 240 -9.62 -11.69 -6.89
N GLY A 241 -8.89 -12.59 -6.28
CA GLY A 241 -8.89 -12.77 -4.84
C GLY A 241 -7.93 -13.86 -4.38
N GLU A 242 -8.21 -14.36 -3.21
CA GLU A 242 -7.49 -15.47 -2.58
C GLU A 242 -8.49 -16.51 -2.09
N MET A 243 -8.14 -17.78 -2.23
CA MET A 243 -8.95 -18.87 -1.69
C MET A 243 -9.01 -18.79 -0.18
N ASP A 244 -10.22 -18.75 0.39
CA ASP A 244 -10.43 -18.71 1.83
C ASP A 244 -10.81 -20.05 2.42
N SER A 245 -11.79 -20.74 1.82
CA SER A 245 -12.30 -22.03 2.28
C SER A 245 -12.73 -22.91 1.12
N MET A 246 -12.81 -24.20 1.36
CA MET A 246 -13.45 -25.16 0.46
C MET A 246 -14.59 -25.85 1.17
N ASP A 247 -15.73 -25.93 0.52
CA ASP A 247 -16.84 -26.77 0.96
C ASP A 247 -16.57 -28.22 0.50
N SER A 248 -16.47 -29.11 1.48
CA SER A 248 -16.36 -30.54 1.20
C SER A 248 -17.67 -31.18 0.71
N GLU A 249 -18.79 -30.47 0.87
CA GLU A 249 -20.15 -30.98 0.60
C GLU A 249 -20.97 -30.05 -0.33
N GLY A 250 -20.30 -29.22 -1.14
CA GLY A 250 -20.99 -28.28 -2.02
C GLY A 250 -21.82 -28.96 -3.10
N GLU A 251 -23.12 -29.07 -2.88
CA GLU A 251 -24.13 -29.35 -3.90
C GLU A 251 -24.29 -28.20 -4.90
N PHE A 252 -23.22 -27.85 -5.65
CA PHE A 252 -23.36 -26.87 -6.74
C PHE A 252 -24.03 -27.47 -7.97
N PHE A 253 -23.94 -28.76 -8.11
CA PHE A 253 -24.65 -29.55 -9.15
C PHE A 253 -24.96 -30.92 -8.55
N ALA A 254 -26.21 -31.20 -8.36
CA ALA A 254 -26.67 -32.52 -7.90
C ALA A 254 -26.07 -33.63 -8.81
N GLY A 255 -25.21 -34.47 -8.22
CA GLY A 255 -24.54 -35.57 -8.94
C GLY A 255 -23.12 -35.28 -9.45
N ASP A 256 -22.54 -34.09 -9.25
CA ASP A 256 -21.19 -33.79 -9.73
C ASP A 256 -20.11 -34.20 -8.71
N THR A 257 -19.03 -34.81 -9.22
CA THR A 257 -17.82 -35.19 -8.47
C THR A 257 -16.89 -34.01 -8.18
N ARG A 258 -17.34 -32.79 -8.31
CA ARG A 258 -16.55 -31.58 -8.19
C ARG A 258 -16.81 -30.85 -6.87
N LYS A 259 -15.77 -30.18 -6.35
CA LYS A 259 -15.85 -29.37 -5.13
C LYS A 259 -16.12 -27.92 -5.48
N SER A 260 -16.69 -27.20 -4.54
CA SER A 260 -16.80 -25.75 -4.55
C SER A 260 -16.00 -25.15 -3.40
N GLY A 261 -15.66 -23.88 -3.52
CA GLY A 261 -14.96 -23.14 -2.48
C GLY A 261 -15.34 -21.66 -2.53
N PHE A 262 -14.78 -20.90 -1.62
CA PHE A 262 -15.00 -19.45 -1.53
C PHE A 262 -13.70 -18.70 -1.79
N VAL A 263 -13.81 -17.68 -2.62
CA VAL A 263 -12.74 -16.74 -2.94
C VAL A 263 -13.00 -15.44 -2.23
N LYS A 264 -12.08 -15.03 -1.35
CA LYS A 264 -12.07 -13.70 -0.76
C LYS A 264 -11.52 -12.70 -1.76
N LEU A 265 -12.33 -11.71 -2.14
CA LEU A 265 -11.96 -10.71 -3.14
C LEU A 265 -10.82 -9.81 -2.65
N SER A 266 -9.89 -9.47 -3.54
CA SER A 266 -8.73 -8.63 -3.22
C SER A 266 -9.08 -7.13 -3.14
N SER A 267 -10.15 -6.70 -3.81
CA SER A 267 -10.54 -5.29 -3.87
C SER A 267 -11.49 -4.93 -2.74
N SER A 268 -11.23 -3.79 -2.08
CA SER A 268 -12.13 -3.22 -1.06
C SER A 268 -13.07 -2.22 -1.73
N TYR A 269 -14.33 -2.60 -1.89
CA TYR A 269 -15.33 -1.80 -2.61
C TYR A 269 -15.71 -0.49 -1.92
N SER A 270 -15.51 -0.38 -0.62
CA SER A 270 -15.82 0.84 0.15
C SER A 270 -14.87 2.02 -0.12
N SER A 271 -13.72 1.77 -0.72
CA SER A 271 -12.68 2.78 -0.95
C SER A 271 -12.32 2.98 -2.43
N LEU A 272 -13.12 2.43 -3.35
CA LEU A 272 -12.90 2.57 -4.79
C LEU A 272 -13.17 4.01 -5.22
N ARG A 273 -12.19 4.63 -5.88
CA ARG A 273 -12.31 5.98 -6.42
C ARG A 273 -11.86 6.06 -7.86
N PHE A 274 -10.65 5.61 -8.14
CA PHE A 274 -10.04 5.61 -9.47
C PHE A 274 -9.87 4.19 -9.96
N LEU A 275 -10.34 3.93 -11.17
CA LEU A 275 -10.33 2.62 -11.80
C LEU A 275 -9.76 2.71 -13.21
N VAL A 276 -9.41 1.57 -13.75
CA VAL A 276 -8.95 1.44 -15.12
C VAL A 276 -9.78 0.37 -15.82
N VAL A 277 -10.39 0.72 -16.92
CA VAL A 277 -11.08 -0.23 -17.79
C VAL A 277 -10.10 -0.75 -18.84
N ILE A 278 -10.01 -2.06 -18.99
CA ILE A 278 -9.22 -2.73 -20.01
C ILE A 278 -10.15 -3.09 -21.15
N THR A 279 -9.97 -2.45 -22.29
CA THR A 279 -10.79 -2.71 -23.49
C THR A 279 -9.96 -3.22 -24.64
N GLY A 280 -10.53 -4.14 -25.44
CA GLY A 280 -9.93 -4.59 -26.70
C GLY A 280 -10.25 -3.68 -27.89
N LYS A 281 -11.01 -2.59 -27.69
CA LYS A 281 -11.34 -1.61 -28.73
C LYS A 281 -10.44 -0.40 -28.61
N GLU A 282 -9.91 0.08 -29.72
CA GLU A 282 -9.17 1.33 -29.75
C GLU A 282 -10.15 2.48 -29.38
N PRO A 283 -9.81 3.30 -28.36
CA PRO A 283 -10.64 4.45 -28.03
C PRO A 283 -10.72 5.42 -29.21
N PRO A 284 -11.89 6.03 -29.48
CA PRO A 284 -12.02 7.01 -30.55
C PRO A 284 -11.01 8.15 -30.32
N ARG A 285 -10.29 8.54 -31.36
CA ARG A 285 -9.33 9.64 -31.27
C ARG A 285 -10.05 10.92 -30.85
N PRO A 286 -9.56 11.65 -29.85
CA PRO A 286 -10.15 12.91 -29.47
C PRO A 286 -10.15 13.84 -30.72
N PRO A 287 -11.23 14.62 -30.92
CA PRO A 287 -11.27 15.58 -32.02
C PRO A 287 -10.02 16.48 -31.91
N ARG A 288 -9.26 16.58 -33.02
CA ARG A 288 -8.13 17.53 -33.09
C ARG A 288 -8.71 18.91 -32.79
N LYS A 289 -8.33 19.50 -31.66
CA LYS A 289 -8.58 20.91 -31.39
C LYS A 289 -7.92 21.65 -32.54
N GLY A 290 -8.76 22.19 -33.44
CA GLY A 290 -8.29 23.05 -34.51
C GLY A 290 -7.46 24.18 -33.92
N ARG A 291 -6.32 24.43 -34.52
CA ARG A 291 -5.52 25.62 -34.27
C ARG A 291 -6.27 26.85 -34.80
#